data_8186d1706af9be780b961bbae2f50af4
#
_entry.id   8186d1706af9be780b961bbae2f50af4
#
_cell.length_a   1.000
_cell.length_b   1.000
_cell.length_c   1.000
_cell.angle_alpha   90.00
_cell.angle_beta   90.00
_cell.angle_gamma   90.00
#
_symmetry.space_group_name_H-M   'P 1'
#
loop_
_entity.id
_entity.type
_entity.pdbx_description
1 polymer ?
#
loop_
_entity_poly.entity_id
_entity_poly.type
_entity_poly.pdbx_seq_one_letter_code
_entity_poly.pdbx_strand_id
1 'polypeptide(L)'
;MPSSEILHVGIDLGTSRSAISASNGERFVVDSFVGWPADMVARKILKRNVLIGHEAVANRTMLDLHRPLERGLLKEGSDKDVEAVRELLRHLLGLVGVKKNGKVDSSNVRAVIGVPAAALRTNKQYLRNSMKGIVDSLMIVSEPFAVAYGLNALLHTMIIDIGAGTSDFCVMKGRYPTEEDQRTLTVAGDSIDQHLFKLIEERYPQANVTMFMVREWKEKYSFVNDAIQRAMVTAPVKGVPTEIDITNEIKTACETIQATTRAAASRSRRSPTTATPARVLPPRP
;
A
#
# COMPACT_ATOMS: atom_id res chain seq x y z
N MET A 1 -14.03 38.15 8.16
CA MET A 1 -13.67 37.18 7.14
C MET A 1 -14.22 35.84 7.61
N PRO A 2 -14.96 35.05 6.83
CA PRO A 2 -15.36 33.75 7.29
C PRO A 2 -14.07 32.96 7.55
N SER A 3 -13.94 32.37 8.72
CA SER A 3 -12.86 31.45 9.05
C SER A 3 -12.90 30.33 8.03
N SER A 4 -11.85 30.19 7.21
CA SER A 4 -11.76 29.07 6.27
C SER A 4 -11.84 27.79 7.10
N GLU A 5 -12.84 26.98 6.82
CA GLU A 5 -13.08 25.73 7.55
C GLU A 5 -11.84 24.83 7.45
N ILE A 6 -11.39 24.32 8.60
CA ILE A 6 -10.23 23.44 8.65
C ILE A 6 -10.63 22.07 8.09
N LEU A 7 -9.95 21.59 7.06
CA LEU A 7 -10.12 20.26 6.53
C LEU A 7 -9.22 19.28 7.28
N HIS A 8 -9.82 18.31 7.93
CA HIS A 8 -9.10 17.19 8.54
C HIS A 8 -9.02 16.04 7.55
N VAL A 9 -7.83 15.48 7.34
CA VAL A 9 -7.61 14.36 6.43
C VAL A 9 -6.86 13.23 7.12
N GLY A 10 -7.31 12.00 6.90
CA GLY A 10 -6.58 10.78 7.23
C GLY A 10 -6.00 10.18 5.95
N ILE A 11 -4.70 9.89 5.95
CA ILE A 11 -3.99 9.33 4.81
C ILE A 11 -3.35 8.01 5.23
N ASP A 12 -3.61 6.97 4.46
CA ASP A 12 -2.94 5.68 4.52
C ASP A 12 -2.00 5.60 3.31
N LEU A 13 -0.70 5.67 3.55
CA LEU A 13 0.32 5.58 2.50
C LEU A 13 0.78 4.14 2.32
N GLY A 14 0.01 3.36 1.57
CA GLY A 14 0.33 1.96 1.31
C GLY A 14 1.28 1.74 0.15
N THR A 15 2.04 0.66 0.20
CA THR A 15 3.01 0.29 -0.84
C THR A 15 2.36 0.03 -2.21
N SER A 16 1.16 -0.55 -2.25
CA SER A 16 0.42 -0.82 -3.50
C SER A 16 -0.64 0.22 -3.79
N ARG A 17 -1.41 0.61 -2.79
CA ARG A 17 -2.49 1.59 -2.86
C ARG A 17 -2.40 2.54 -1.69
N SER A 18 -2.66 3.80 -1.93
CA SER A 18 -2.79 4.83 -0.90
C SER A 18 -4.23 5.29 -0.82
N ALA A 19 -4.70 5.53 0.40
CA ALA A 19 -6.06 5.98 0.64
C ALA A 19 -6.08 7.34 1.35
N ILE A 20 -7.10 8.14 1.06
CA ILE A 20 -7.39 9.38 1.76
C ILE A 20 -8.86 9.43 2.16
N SER A 21 -9.13 9.93 3.36
CA SER A 21 -10.46 10.24 3.85
C SER A 21 -10.46 11.62 4.46
N ALA A 22 -11.44 12.44 4.18
CA ALA A 22 -11.51 13.82 4.63
C ALA A 22 -12.80 14.11 5.41
N SER A 23 -12.76 15.16 6.27
CA SER A 23 -13.88 15.58 7.11
C SER A 23 -15.07 16.13 6.29
N ASN A 24 -14.89 16.45 5.02
CA ASN A 24 -15.97 16.81 4.10
C ASN A 24 -16.73 15.59 3.53
N GLY A 25 -16.39 14.36 3.97
CA GLY A 25 -17.03 13.12 3.55
C GLY A 25 -16.36 12.43 2.34
N GLU A 26 -15.44 13.11 1.66
CA GLU A 26 -14.75 12.57 0.49
C GLU A 26 -13.77 11.46 0.88
N ARG A 27 -13.73 10.39 0.08
CA ARG A 27 -12.84 9.23 0.28
C ARG A 27 -12.37 8.69 -1.06
N PHE A 28 -11.07 8.46 -1.18
CA PHE A 28 -10.47 7.93 -2.41
C PHE A 28 -9.39 6.90 -2.09
N VAL A 29 -9.24 5.94 -3.01
CA VAL A 29 -8.14 4.98 -3.03
C VAL A 29 -7.45 5.11 -4.38
N VAL A 30 -6.13 5.21 -4.38
CA VAL A 30 -5.30 5.43 -5.57
C VAL A 30 -4.16 4.42 -5.56
N ASP A 31 -3.84 3.85 -6.72
CA ASP A 31 -2.63 3.03 -6.86
C ASP A 31 -1.38 3.89 -6.57
N SER A 32 -0.46 3.38 -5.77
CA SER A 32 0.74 4.11 -5.34
C SER A 32 1.82 4.12 -6.42
N PHE A 33 1.47 4.67 -7.59
CA PHE A 33 2.35 4.83 -8.73
C PHE A 33 2.33 6.27 -9.24
N VAL A 34 3.52 6.77 -9.58
CA VAL A 34 3.73 8.09 -10.20
C VAL A 34 4.65 7.90 -11.40
N GLY A 35 4.31 8.48 -12.54
CA GLY A 35 5.09 8.35 -13.75
C GLY A 35 5.23 9.65 -14.52
N TRP A 36 6.39 9.90 -15.06
CA TRP A 36 6.68 10.99 -15.97
C TRP A 36 6.88 10.44 -17.38
N PRO A 37 6.46 11.16 -18.44
CA PRO A 37 6.74 10.74 -19.81
C PRO A 37 8.22 10.40 -20.00
N ALA A 38 8.52 9.18 -20.48
CA ALA A 38 9.87 8.66 -20.59
C ALA A 38 10.70 9.44 -21.64
N ASP A 39 10.01 9.99 -22.67
CA ASP A 39 10.65 10.72 -23.75
C ASP A 39 9.74 11.82 -24.36
N MET A 40 10.24 12.48 -25.39
CA MET A 40 9.51 13.55 -26.10
C MET A 40 8.27 13.04 -26.83
N VAL A 41 8.27 11.79 -27.29
CA VAL A 41 7.13 11.17 -27.99
C VAL A 41 6.02 10.90 -27.00
N ALA A 42 6.34 10.25 -25.88
CA ALA A 42 5.42 10.02 -24.77
C ALA A 42 4.79 11.33 -24.27
N ARG A 43 5.61 12.39 -24.11
CA ARG A 43 5.12 13.72 -23.70
C ARG A 43 4.11 14.32 -24.68
N LYS A 44 4.34 14.17 -26.00
CA LYS A 44 3.41 14.66 -27.03
C LYS A 44 2.10 13.89 -27.05
N ILE A 45 2.16 12.57 -26.82
CA ILE A 45 0.98 11.68 -26.81
C ILE A 45 0.13 11.93 -25.56
N LEU A 46 0.76 11.87 -24.39
CA LEU A 46 0.08 11.95 -23.11
C LEU A 46 -0.41 13.36 -22.76
N LYS A 47 0.23 14.41 -23.32
CA LYS A 47 -0.07 15.84 -23.08
C LYS A 47 -0.14 16.21 -21.60
N ARG A 48 0.55 15.46 -20.75
CA ARG A 48 0.62 15.63 -19.30
C ARG A 48 2.06 15.44 -18.83
N ASN A 49 2.44 16.17 -17.80
CA ASN A 49 3.81 16.12 -17.26
C ASN A 49 3.99 15.01 -16.23
N VAL A 50 2.91 14.61 -15.59
CA VAL A 50 2.90 13.53 -14.58
C VAL A 50 1.55 12.81 -14.63
N LEU A 51 1.59 11.50 -14.51
CA LEU A 51 0.42 10.63 -14.34
C LEU A 51 0.53 9.92 -12.99
N ILE A 52 -0.62 9.70 -12.34
CA ILE A 52 -0.65 9.12 -10.98
C ILE A 52 -1.74 8.06 -10.92
N GLY A 53 -1.51 7.05 -10.10
CA GLY A 53 -2.48 5.99 -9.84
C GLY A 53 -2.72 5.10 -11.06
N HIS A 54 -3.97 4.73 -11.26
CA HIS A 54 -4.40 3.86 -12.36
C HIS A 54 -3.96 4.37 -13.74
N GLU A 55 -4.03 5.69 -13.97
CA GLU A 55 -3.57 6.27 -15.24
C GLU A 55 -2.07 6.02 -15.48
N ALA A 56 -1.23 6.10 -14.43
CA ALA A 56 0.19 5.80 -14.54
C ALA A 56 0.42 4.32 -14.86
N VAL A 57 -0.30 3.43 -14.21
CA VAL A 57 -0.20 1.97 -14.48
C VAL A 57 -0.67 1.63 -15.89
N ALA A 58 -1.78 2.21 -16.35
CA ALA A 58 -2.32 1.99 -17.69
C ALA A 58 -1.36 2.44 -18.81
N ASN A 59 -0.60 3.50 -18.57
CA ASN A 59 0.35 4.06 -19.53
C ASN A 59 1.83 3.73 -19.22
N ARG A 60 2.09 2.72 -18.39
CA ARG A 60 3.41 2.40 -17.84
C ARG A 60 4.53 2.23 -18.88
N THR A 61 4.20 1.77 -20.09
CA THR A 61 5.17 1.57 -21.18
C THR A 61 5.71 2.87 -21.77
N MET A 62 5.00 3.98 -21.55
CA MET A 62 5.40 5.32 -21.99
C MET A 62 5.95 6.19 -20.86
N LEU A 63 6.08 5.65 -19.65
CA LEU A 63 6.44 6.38 -18.46
C LEU A 63 7.73 5.86 -17.82
N ASP A 64 8.53 6.78 -17.29
CA ASP A 64 9.47 6.52 -16.22
C ASP A 64 8.63 6.38 -14.94
N LEU A 65 8.29 5.11 -14.60
CA LEU A 65 7.31 4.78 -13.59
C LEU A 65 7.98 4.53 -12.25
N HIS A 66 7.54 5.25 -11.23
CA HIS A 66 8.03 5.16 -9.87
C HIS A 66 6.95 4.63 -8.93
N ARG A 67 7.38 3.79 -8.00
CA ARG A 67 6.60 3.34 -6.85
C ARG A 67 7.21 4.01 -5.62
N PRO A 68 6.60 5.08 -5.08
CA PRO A 68 7.23 5.91 -4.06
C PRO A 68 7.41 5.23 -2.70
N LEU A 69 6.72 4.09 -2.48
CA LEU A 69 6.82 3.32 -1.24
C LEU A 69 7.37 1.91 -1.49
N GLU A 70 8.22 1.48 -0.59
CA GLU A 70 8.73 0.13 -0.51
C GLU A 70 8.63 -0.38 0.93
N ARG A 71 8.06 -1.56 1.12
CA ARG A 71 7.87 -2.17 2.45
C ARG A 71 7.20 -1.20 3.44
N GLY A 72 6.16 -0.50 2.99
CA GLY A 72 5.43 0.46 3.79
C GLY A 72 6.16 1.77 4.12
N LEU A 73 7.38 1.95 3.63
CA LEU A 73 8.20 3.14 3.89
C LEU A 73 8.44 3.91 2.59
N LEU A 74 8.62 5.23 2.75
CA LEU A 74 9.02 6.07 1.64
C LEU A 74 10.42 5.68 1.15
N LYS A 75 10.60 5.57 -0.15
CA LYS A 75 11.92 5.35 -0.74
C LYS A 75 12.81 6.55 -0.52
N GLU A 76 13.98 6.30 0.06
CA GLU A 76 15.06 7.27 0.29
C GLU A 76 16.17 7.00 -0.75
N GLY A 77 15.93 7.28 -2.01
CA GLY A 77 16.93 6.90 -3.02
C GLY A 77 17.37 8.05 -3.90
N SER A 78 16.46 8.59 -4.65
CA SER A 78 16.72 9.62 -5.64
C SER A 78 15.83 10.84 -5.43
N ASP A 79 16.22 11.98 -5.98
CA ASP A 79 15.36 13.19 -5.99
C ASP A 79 14.01 12.91 -6.64
N LYS A 80 13.96 12.01 -7.61
CA LYS A 80 12.72 11.57 -8.26
C LYS A 80 11.81 10.77 -7.33
N ASP A 81 12.35 9.92 -6.45
CA ASP A 81 11.53 9.20 -5.48
C ASP A 81 10.90 10.16 -4.46
N VAL A 82 11.65 11.18 -4.04
CA VAL A 82 11.13 12.27 -3.19
C VAL A 82 10.02 13.03 -3.90
N GLU A 83 10.21 13.37 -5.17
CA GLU A 83 9.22 14.05 -5.98
C GLU A 83 7.97 13.20 -6.19
N ALA A 84 8.14 11.88 -6.44
CA ALA A 84 7.03 10.93 -6.58
C ALA A 84 6.13 10.89 -5.33
N VAL A 85 6.74 10.86 -4.14
CA VAL A 85 6.00 10.96 -2.87
C VAL A 85 5.18 12.24 -2.81
N ARG A 86 5.81 13.38 -3.12
CA ARG A 86 5.14 14.69 -3.06
C ARG A 86 4.01 14.82 -4.08
N GLU A 87 4.20 14.30 -5.29
CA GLU A 87 3.16 14.29 -6.32
C GLU A 87 1.98 13.40 -5.93
N LEU A 88 2.23 12.20 -5.37
CA LEU A 88 1.18 11.33 -4.85
C LEU A 88 0.36 12.03 -3.75
N LEU A 89 1.04 12.66 -2.77
CA LEU A 89 0.38 13.38 -1.68
C LEU A 89 -0.43 14.58 -2.17
N ARG A 90 0.09 15.36 -3.11
CA ARG A 90 -0.64 16.48 -3.73
C ARG A 90 -1.86 15.98 -4.50
N HIS A 91 -1.72 14.87 -5.20
CA HIS A 91 -2.84 14.26 -5.92
C HIS A 91 -3.96 13.84 -4.95
N LEU A 92 -3.63 13.10 -3.90
CA LEU A 92 -4.59 12.67 -2.87
C LEU A 92 -5.34 13.86 -2.26
N LEU A 93 -4.62 14.91 -1.84
CA LEU A 93 -5.23 16.12 -1.32
C LEU A 93 -6.10 16.83 -2.36
N GLY A 94 -5.66 16.83 -3.62
CA GLY A 94 -6.43 17.41 -4.72
C GLY A 94 -7.76 16.70 -4.97
N LEU A 95 -7.85 15.39 -4.71
CA LEU A 95 -9.08 14.61 -4.84
C LEU A 95 -10.14 15.00 -3.80
N VAL A 96 -9.73 15.33 -2.58
CA VAL A 96 -10.64 15.74 -1.49
C VAL A 96 -10.93 17.25 -1.48
N GLY A 97 -10.67 17.94 -2.59
CA GLY A 97 -11.07 19.34 -2.76
C GLY A 97 -10.08 20.39 -2.23
N VAL A 98 -8.87 20.00 -1.82
CA VAL A 98 -7.81 20.94 -1.37
C VAL A 98 -7.22 21.66 -2.59
N LYS A 99 -8.02 22.51 -3.25
CA LYS A 99 -7.59 23.28 -4.42
C LYS A 99 -8.03 24.73 -4.31
N LYS A 100 -7.09 25.65 -4.52
CA LYS A 100 -7.36 27.08 -4.72
C LYS A 100 -6.64 27.54 -5.98
N ASN A 101 -7.38 28.11 -6.92
CA ASN A 101 -6.83 28.56 -8.20
C ASN A 101 -6.05 27.44 -8.95
N GLY A 102 -6.55 26.21 -8.93
CA GLY A 102 -5.92 25.06 -9.59
C GLY A 102 -4.66 24.47 -8.90
N LYS A 103 -4.23 25.07 -7.80
CA LYS A 103 -3.11 24.56 -6.96
C LYS A 103 -3.64 24.05 -5.63
N VAL A 104 -2.92 23.10 -5.03
CA VAL A 104 -3.24 22.59 -3.68
C VAL A 104 -3.06 23.74 -2.68
N ASP A 105 -4.16 24.12 -1.99
CA ASP A 105 -4.11 25.08 -0.88
C ASP A 105 -3.97 24.35 0.43
N SER A 106 -2.76 24.35 0.97
CA SER A 106 -2.40 23.65 2.20
C SER A 106 -2.70 24.43 3.49
N SER A 107 -3.16 25.68 3.38
CA SER A 107 -3.22 26.63 4.52
C SER A 107 -4.20 26.27 5.64
N ASN A 108 -5.08 25.29 5.43
CA ASN A 108 -6.07 24.86 6.42
C ASN A 108 -6.25 23.33 6.43
N VAL A 109 -5.21 22.58 6.11
CA VAL A 109 -5.27 21.11 6.07
C VAL A 109 -4.53 20.54 7.26
N ARG A 110 -5.23 19.80 8.10
CA ARG A 110 -4.64 19.00 9.18
C ARG A 110 -4.67 17.54 8.82
N ALA A 111 -3.49 16.94 8.68
CA ALA A 111 -3.34 15.56 8.24
C ALA A 111 -2.92 14.61 9.35
N VAL A 112 -3.50 13.42 9.36
CA VAL A 112 -3.00 12.26 10.10
C VAL A 112 -2.54 11.24 9.08
N ILE A 113 -1.30 10.75 9.20
CA ILE A 113 -0.75 9.72 8.30
C ILE A 113 -0.39 8.48 9.10
N GLY A 114 -0.87 7.33 8.63
CA GLY A 114 -0.45 6.01 9.08
C GLY A 114 0.94 5.64 8.56
N VAL A 115 1.74 4.98 9.40
CA VAL A 115 3.01 4.36 9.03
C VAL A 115 3.10 2.96 9.66
N PRO A 116 3.86 2.03 9.09
CA PRO A 116 4.07 0.71 9.69
C PRO A 116 4.50 0.81 11.16
N ALA A 117 4.11 -0.19 11.94
CA ALA A 117 4.34 -0.20 13.39
C ALA A 117 5.81 0.01 13.78
N ALA A 118 6.75 -0.63 13.06
CA ALA A 118 8.18 -0.53 13.32
C ALA A 118 8.89 0.59 12.55
N ALA A 119 8.17 1.60 12.02
CA ALA A 119 8.80 2.70 11.31
C ALA A 119 9.75 3.51 12.22
N LEU A 120 11.01 3.61 11.80
CA LEU A 120 12.07 4.31 12.54
C LEU A 120 11.83 5.82 12.61
N ARG A 121 12.51 6.50 13.53
CA ARG A 121 12.46 7.97 13.66
C ARG A 121 12.90 8.68 12.37
N THR A 122 13.89 8.13 11.67
CA THR A 122 14.38 8.64 10.38
C THR A 122 13.30 8.64 9.32
N ASN A 123 12.56 7.54 9.17
CA ASN A 123 11.45 7.43 8.22
C ASN A 123 10.32 8.44 8.54
N LYS A 124 9.97 8.59 9.82
CA LYS A 124 8.99 9.60 10.26
C LYS A 124 9.47 11.03 9.98
N GLN A 125 10.77 11.30 10.16
CA GLN A 125 11.35 12.60 9.85
C GLN A 125 11.37 12.88 8.34
N TYR A 126 11.69 11.87 7.54
CA TYR A 126 11.63 11.96 6.09
C TYR A 126 10.21 12.27 5.60
N LEU A 127 9.21 11.56 6.12
CA LEU A 127 7.81 11.84 5.82
C LEU A 127 7.41 13.27 6.20
N ARG A 128 7.81 13.75 7.40
CA ARG A 128 7.57 15.15 7.80
C ARG A 128 8.17 16.15 6.82
N ASN A 129 9.39 15.89 6.36
CA ASN A 129 10.07 16.77 5.39
C ASN A 129 9.34 16.77 4.03
N SER A 130 8.86 15.61 3.59
CA SER A 130 8.08 15.48 2.34
C SER A 130 6.75 16.22 2.40
N MET A 131 6.15 16.32 3.60
CA MET A 131 4.86 17.01 3.83
C MET A 131 4.99 18.53 4.03
N LYS A 132 6.19 19.06 4.18
CA LYS A 132 6.39 20.52 4.34
C LYS A 132 5.81 21.27 3.13
N GLY A 133 4.93 22.26 3.41
CA GLY A 133 4.25 23.06 2.41
C GLY A 133 3.15 22.30 1.64
N ILE A 134 2.82 21.08 2.06
CA ILE A 134 1.70 20.29 1.50
C ILE A 134 0.51 20.29 2.45
N VAL A 135 0.74 20.35 3.77
CA VAL A 135 -0.30 20.51 4.81
C VAL A 135 0.15 21.53 5.83
N ASP A 136 -0.80 22.10 6.55
CA ASP A 136 -0.55 23.04 7.66
C ASP A 136 -0.03 22.32 8.91
N SER A 137 -0.64 21.18 9.24
CA SER A 137 -0.28 20.38 10.41
C SER A 137 -0.29 18.89 10.08
N LEU A 138 0.68 18.15 10.64
CA LEU A 138 0.86 16.72 10.43
C LEU A 138 1.01 15.95 11.75
N MET A 139 0.17 14.93 11.93
CA MET A 139 0.34 13.89 12.95
C MET A 139 0.70 12.57 12.25
N ILE A 140 1.68 11.85 12.79
CA ILE A 140 2.08 10.53 12.30
C ILE A 140 1.75 9.50 13.39
N VAL A 141 1.00 8.47 13.03
CA VAL A 141 0.58 7.38 13.91
C VAL A 141 0.97 6.02 13.33
N SER A 142 0.99 4.96 14.14
CA SER A 142 1.12 3.61 13.57
C SER A 142 -0.19 3.16 12.93
N GLU A 143 -0.11 2.48 11.79
CA GLU A 143 -1.28 1.96 11.06
C GLU A 143 -2.17 1.08 11.95
N PRO A 144 -1.64 0.08 12.71
CA PRO A 144 -2.48 -0.74 13.57
C PRO A 144 -3.21 0.09 14.66
N PHE A 145 -2.57 1.15 15.18
CA PHE A 145 -3.22 2.05 16.13
C PHE A 145 -4.36 2.82 15.48
N ALA A 146 -4.15 3.35 14.27
CA ALA A 146 -5.20 4.06 13.53
C ALA A 146 -6.41 3.15 13.26
N VAL A 147 -6.18 1.89 12.88
CA VAL A 147 -7.23 0.88 12.70
C VAL A 147 -7.97 0.61 14.02
N ALA A 148 -7.25 0.36 15.12
CA ALA A 148 -7.84 0.12 16.42
C ALA A 148 -8.67 1.30 16.91
N TYR A 149 -8.18 2.53 16.71
CA TYR A 149 -8.89 3.76 17.04
C TYR A 149 -10.18 3.90 16.25
N GLY A 150 -10.13 3.71 14.93
CA GLY A 150 -11.31 3.79 14.06
C GLY A 150 -12.37 2.72 14.34
N LEU A 151 -11.96 1.58 14.90
CA LEU A 151 -12.86 0.48 15.30
C LEU A 151 -13.32 0.55 16.75
N ASN A 152 -12.87 1.55 17.53
CA ASN A 152 -13.03 1.65 18.98
C ASN A 152 -12.57 0.36 19.70
N ALA A 153 -11.43 -0.21 19.26
CA ALA A 153 -10.89 -1.49 19.72
C ALA A 153 -9.52 -1.31 20.40
N LEU A 154 -9.42 -0.33 21.31
CA LEU A 154 -8.16 0.06 21.95
C LEU A 154 -7.77 -0.80 23.15
N LEU A 155 -8.64 -1.72 23.60
CA LEU A 155 -8.42 -2.52 24.79
C LEU A 155 -8.58 -4.00 24.49
N HIS A 156 -7.64 -4.82 24.99
CA HIS A 156 -7.65 -6.29 24.86
C HIS A 156 -7.85 -6.79 23.41
N THR A 157 -7.31 -6.07 22.43
CA THR A 157 -7.45 -6.39 21.00
C THR A 157 -6.09 -6.57 20.36
N MET A 158 -5.98 -7.55 19.47
CA MET A 158 -4.85 -7.70 18.56
C MET A 158 -5.25 -7.26 17.18
N ILE A 159 -4.53 -6.31 16.63
CA ILE A 159 -4.64 -5.89 15.23
C ILE A 159 -3.61 -6.66 14.41
N ILE A 160 -4.06 -7.22 13.31
CA ILE A 160 -3.22 -7.83 12.27
C ILE A 160 -3.55 -7.09 10.98
N ASP A 161 -2.59 -6.33 10.48
CA ASP A 161 -2.69 -5.58 9.24
C ASP A 161 -1.74 -6.19 8.21
N ILE A 162 -2.28 -6.71 7.11
CA ILE A 162 -1.51 -7.37 6.05
C ILE A 162 -1.67 -6.53 4.78
N GLY A 163 -0.62 -5.77 4.48
CA GLY A 163 -0.55 -4.93 3.28
C GLY A 163 0.15 -5.59 2.10
N ALA A 164 0.57 -4.76 1.15
CA ALA A 164 1.42 -5.22 0.05
C ALA A 164 2.89 -5.36 0.49
N GLY A 165 3.42 -4.41 1.25
CA GLY A 165 4.83 -4.35 1.63
C GLY A 165 5.14 -4.91 3.01
N THR A 166 4.20 -4.83 3.96
CA THR A 166 4.37 -5.23 5.36
C THR A 166 3.18 -6.00 5.90
N SER A 167 3.44 -6.78 6.95
CA SER A 167 2.42 -7.36 7.83
C SER A 167 2.71 -6.87 9.25
N ASP A 168 1.80 -6.08 9.80
CA ASP A 168 1.91 -5.45 11.09
C ASP A 168 1.03 -6.12 12.13
N PHE A 169 1.60 -6.38 13.29
CA PHE A 169 0.95 -7.00 14.44
C PHE A 169 1.02 -6.04 15.61
N CYS A 170 -0.10 -5.75 16.27
CA CYS A 170 -0.12 -4.88 17.41
C CYS A 170 -1.14 -5.31 18.46
N VAL A 171 -0.74 -5.35 19.72
CA VAL A 171 -1.62 -5.65 20.87
C VAL A 171 -2.03 -4.34 21.54
N MET A 172 -3.32 -4.07 21.59
CA MET A 172 -3.90 -2.89 22.22
C MET A 172 -4.17 -3.16 23.70
N LYS A 173 -3.57 -2.33 24.58
CA LYS A 173 -3.64 -2.44 26.05
C LYS A 173 -4.27 -1.21 26.71
N GLY A 174 -5.14 -0.48 26.01
CA GLY A 174 -5.77 0.73 26.52
C GLY A 174 -4.88 1.98 26.54
N ARG A 175 -3.70 1.91 25.93
CA ARG A 175 -2.74 3.02 25.77
C ARG A 175 -2.16 3.02 24.37
N TYR A 176 -1.45 4.07 23.99
CA TYR A 176 -0.68 4.08 22.75
C TYR A 176 0.35 2.95 22.77
N PRO A 177 0.47 2.13 21.71
CA PRO A 177 1.37 0.98 21.67
C PRO A 177 2.83 1.39 21.78
N THR A 178 3.59 0.64 22.57
CA THR A 178 5.06 0.73 22.61
C THR A 178 5.69 -0.23 21.59
N GLU A 179 7.01 -0.19 21.46
CA GLU A 179 7.76 -1.11 20.59
C GLU A 179 7.54 -2.59 20.95
N GLU A 180 7.35 -2.90 22.24
CA GLU A 180 7.08 -4.25 22.72
C GLU A 180 5.67 -4.76 22.37
N ASP A 181 4.72 -3.85 22.17
CA ASP A 181 3.34 -4.19 21.84
C ASP A 181 3.14 -4.46 20.35
N GLN A 182 4.13 -4.18 19.51
CA GLN A 182 3.97 -4.20 18.06
C GLN A 182 5.16 -4.84 17.34
N ARG A 183 4.87 -5.39 16.16
CA ARG A 183 5.87 -6.02 15.31
C ARG A 183 5.50 -5.88 13.84
N THR A 184 6.48 -5.54 13.02
CA THR A 184 6.36 -5.50 11.56
C THR A 184 7.15 -6.67 10.94
N LEU A 185 6.55 -7.34 9.98
CA LEU A 185 7.23 -8.28 9.08
C LEU A 185 7.26 -7.68 7.68
N THR A 186 8.37 -7.89 6.98
CA THR A 186 8.52 -7.51 5.56
C THR A 186 8.02 -8.60 4.60
N VAL A 187 7.29 -9.59 5.11
CA VAL A 187 6.62 -10.64 4.34
C VAL A 187 5.15 -10.29 4.24
N ALA A 188 4.68 -9.96 3.03
CA ALA A 188 3.35 -9.47 2.73
C ALA A 188 3.01 -9.72 1.26
N GLY A 189 2.04 -9.02 0.70
CA GLY A 189 1.55 -9.24 -0.67
C GLY A 189 2.63 -9.24 -1.76
N ASP A 190 3.61 -8.34 -1.68
CA ASP A 190 4.71 -8.26 -2.66
C ASP A 190 5.65 -9.48 -2.58
N SER A 191 5.80 -10.08 -1.39
CA SER A 191 6.58 -11.31 -1.23
C SER A 191 5.89 -12.50 -1.91
N ILE A 192 4.55 -12.53 -1.89
CA ILE A 192 3.77 -13.53 -2.62
C ILE A 192 3.96 -13.33 -4.13
N ASP A 193 3.86 -12.08 -4.60
CA ASP A 193 4.07 -11.76 -6.02
C ASP A 193 5.44 -12.25 -6.51
N GLN A 194 6.50 -11.95 -5.75
CA GLN A 194 7.87 -12.37 -6.06
C GLN A 194 8.04 -13.89 -6.05
N HIS A 195 7.44 -14.57 -5.08
CA HIS A 195 7.52 -16.02 -4.99
C HIS A 195 6.75 -16.68 -6.11
N LEU A 196 5.53 -16.23 -6.39
CA LEU A 196 4.72 -16.72 -7.51
C LEU A 196 5.39 -16.47 -8.85
N PHE A 197 6.01 -15.31 -9.06
CA PHE A 197 6.77 -14.99 -10.24
C PHE A 197 7.87 -16.03 -10.49
N LYS A 198 8.68 -16.32 -9.48
CA LYS A 198 9.76 -17.33 -9.58
C LYS A 198 9.23 -18.73 -9.91
N LEU A 199 8.16 -19.16 -9.26
CA LEU A 199 7.57 -20.47 -9.53
C LEU A 199 7.07 -20.58 -10.97
N ILE A 200 6.46 -19.51 -11.49
CA ILE A 200 5.99 -19.49 -12.89
C ILE A 200 7.18 -19.46 -13.86
N GLU A 201 8.22 -18.67 -13.58
CA GLU A 201 9.42 -18.56 -14.40
C GLU A 201 10.18 -19.89 -14.47
N GLU A 202 10.27 -20.62 -13.36
CA GLU A 202 10.87 -21.96 -13.29
C GLU A 202 10.08 -22.99 -14.11
N ARG A 203 8.74 -22.97 -14.03
CA ARG A 203 7.90 -23.93 -14.75
C ARG A 203 7.68 -23.59 -16.22
N TYR A 204 7.61 -22.31 -16.54
CA TYR A 204 7.37 -21.81 -17.89
C TYR A 204 8.48 -20.86 -18.36
N PRO A 205 9.74 -21.31 -18.52
CA PRO A 205 10.89 -20.43 -18.80
C PRO A 205 10.80 -19.70 -20.15
N GLN A 206 9.86 -20.08 -21.00
CA GLN A 206 9.62 -19.44 -22.31
C GLN A 206 8.47 -18.43 -22.27
N ALA A 207 7.79 -18.31 -21.11
CA ALA A 207 6.73 -17.34 -20.93
C ALA A 207 7.33 -15.97 -20.53
N ASN A 208 6.95 -14.93 -21.24
CA ASN A 208 7.33 -13.56 -20.89
C ASN A 208 6.31 -12.97 -19.91
N VAL A 209 6.54 -13.22 -18.63
CA VAL A 209 5.64 -12.80 -17.54
C VAL A 209 6.18 -11.55 -16.87
N THR A 210 5.31 -10.64 -16.49
CA THR A 210 5.64 -9.42 -15.75
C THR A 210 5.08 -9.46 -14.34
N MET A 211 5.67 -8.70 -13.41
CA MET A 211 5.17 -8.59 -12.04
C MET A 211 3.74 -8.03 -11.97
N PHE A 212 3.32 -7.23 -12.94
CA PHE A 212 1.94 -6.73 -13.04
C PHE A 212 0.96 -7.87 -13.33
N MET A 213 1.30 -8.76 -14.28
CA MET A 213 0.49 -9.95 -14.59
C MET A 213 0.40 -10.89 -13.39
N VAL A 214 1.52 -11.16 -12.74
CA VAL A 214 1.57 -12.02 -11.53
C VAL A 214 0.71 -11.46 -10.41
N ARG A 215 0.78 -10.15 -10.16
CA ARG A 215 -0.07 -9.49 -9.16
C ARG A 215 -1.55 -9.63 -9.49
N GLU A 216 -1.95 -9.39 -10.73
CA GLU A 216 -3.33 -9.56 -11.19
C GLU A 216 -3.81 -11.01 -10.99
N TRP A 217 -2.99 -11.99 -11.35
CA TRP A 217 -3.32 -13.40 -11.17
C TRP A 217 -3.40 -13.80 -9.70
N LYS A 218 -2.47 -13.31 -8.87
CA LYS A 218 -2.54 -13.49 -7.42
C LYS A 218 -3.84 -12.90 -6.85
N GLU A 219 -4.18 -11.66 -7.17
CA GLU A 219 -5.39 -11.00 -6.66
C GLU A 219 -6.68 -11.74 -7.08
N LYS A 220 -6.67 -12.35 -8.26
CA LYS A 220 -7.82 -13.10 -8.80
C LYS A 220 -7.96 -14.52 -8.24
N TYR A 221 -6.85 -15.23 -8.06
CA TYR A 221 -6.88 -16.67 -7.77
C TYR A 221 -6.38 -17.07 -6.38
N SER A 222 -5.86 -16.12 -5.56
CA SER A 222 -5.41 -16.43 -4.21
C SER A 222 -6.57 -16.81 -3.30
N PHE A 223 -6.27 -17.66 -2.32
CA PHE A 223 -7.26 -18.16 -1.36
C PHE A 223 -6.64 -18.31 0.04
N VAL A 224 -7.48 -18.34 1.07
CA VAL A 224 -7.11 -18.56 2.48
C VAL A 224 -7.70 -19.82 3.08
N ASN A 225 -8.53 -20.53 2.33
CA ASN A 225 -9.18 -21.79 2.70
C ASN A 225 -8.79 -22.90 1.71
N ASP A 226 -9.31 -24.11 1.90
CA ASP A 226 -8.99 -25.27 1.05
C ASP A 226 -9.69 -25.26 -0.33
N ALA A 227 -10.48 -24.22 -0.64
CA ALA A 227 -11.19 -24.09 -1.92
C ALA A 227 -10.23 -23.58 -3.00
N ILE A 228 -9.44 -24.51 -3.57
CA ILE A 228 -8.51 -24.22 -4.67
C ILE A 228 -9.34 -24.04 -5.95
N GLN A 229 -9.23 -22.85 -6.55
CA GLN A 229 -9.77 -22.60 -7.89
C GLN A 229 -8.70 -22.90 -8.94
N ARG A 230 -9.12 -23.48 -10.06
CA ARG A 230 -8.23 -23.67 -11.19
C ARG A 230 -7.81 -22.32 -11.77
N ALA A 231 -6.50 -22.07 -11.82
CA ALA A 231 -5.93 -20.81 -12.27
C ALA A 231 -5.37 -20.93 -13.69
N MET A 232 -6.26 -20.84 -14.69
CA MET A 232 -5.90 -20.75 -16.11
C MET A 232 -5.68 -19.27 -16.46
N VAL A 233 -4.51 -18.94 -16.99
CA VAL A 233 -4.13 -17.56 -17.33
C VAL A 233 -3.48 -17.50 -18.71
N THR A 234 -3.62 -16.36 -19.37
CA THR A 234 -2.96 -16.12 -20.66
C THR A 234 -1.63 -15.42 -20.46
N ALA A 235 -0.55 -16.00 -20.94
CA ALA A 235 0.79 -15.41 -20.95
C ALA A 235 1.40 -15.43 -22.36
N PRO A 236 2.27 -14.47 -22.73
CA PRO A 236 3.02 -14.52 -23.96
C PRO A 236 4.10 -15.61 -23.87
N VAL A 237 3.93 -16.72 -24.58
CA VAL A 237 4.95 -17.78 -24.72
C VAL A 237 5.57 -17.67 -26.10
N LYS A 238 6.86 -17.34 -26.18
CA LYS A 238 7.54 -17.04 -27.47
C LYS A 238 6.82 -15.99 -28.31
N GLY A 239 6.22 -14.99 -27.66
CA GLY A 239 5.48 -13.92 -28.33
C GLY A 239 4.04 -14.27 -28.72
N VAL A 240 3.57 -15.49 -28.48
CA VAL A 240 2.20 -15.92 -28.77
C VAL A 240 1.37 -15.98 -27.48
N PRO A 241 0.20 -15.34 -27.39
CA PRO A 241 -0.70 -15.51 -26.25
C PRO A 241 -1.08 -16.98 -26.07
N THR A 242 -0.70 -17.56 -24.94
CA THR A 242 -0.86 -18.99 -24.65
C THR A 242 -1.51 -19.15 -23.29
N GLU A 243 -2.49 -20.04 -23.18
CA GLU A 243 -3.11 -20.39 -21.92
C GLU A 243 -2.21 -21.34 -21.13
N ILE A 244 -1.86 -20.99 -19.88
CA ILE A 244 -1.05 -21.78 -18.97
C ILE A 244 -1.79 -22.04 -17.65
N ASP A 245 -1.56 -23.20 -17.05
CA ASP A 245 -2.15 -23.57 -15.75
C ASP A 245 -1.15 -23.29 -14.62
N ILE A 246 -1.44 -22.26 -13.81
CA ILE A 246 -0.63 -21.85 -12.66
C ILE A 246 -1.27 -22.20 -11.30
N THR A 247 -2.18 -23.17 -11.29
CA THR A 247 -2.93 -23.58 -10.08
C THR A 247 -2.00 -24.02 -8.95
N ASN A 248 -0.98 -24.83 -9.25
CA ASN A 248 -0.03 -25.32 -8.25
C ASN A 248 0.88 -24.19 -7.73
N GLU A 249 1.29 -23.27 -8.59
CA GLU A 249 2.13 -22.12 -8.26
C GLU A 249 1.38 -21.18 -7.30
N ILE A 250 0.11 -20.88 -7.59
CA ILE A 250 -0.78 -20.10 -6.69
C ILE A 250 -0.92 -20.80 -5.34
N LYS A 251 -1.19 -22.10 -5.33
CA LYS A 251 -1.30 -22.89 -4.10
C LYS A 251 -0.04 -22.78 -3.25
N THR A 252 1.11 -23.06 -3.83
CA THR A 252 2.41 -23.01 -3.14
C THR A 252 2.70 -21.61 -2.58
N ALA A 253 2.43 -20.56 -3.36
CA ALA A 253 2.63 -19.19 -2.92
C ALA A 253 1.70 -18.81 -1.74
N CYS A 254 0.42 -19.23 -1.75
CA CYS A 254 -0.52 -18.99 -0.67
C CYS A 254 -0.14 -19.74 0.62
N GLU A 255 0.27 -21.01 0.52
CA GLU A 255 0.67 -21.83 1.67
C GLU A 255 1.90 -21.25 2.37
N THR A 256 2.88 -20.75 1.62
CA THR A 256 4.09 -20.13 2.17
C THR A 256 3.77 -18.92 3.03
N ILE A 257 2.87 -18.03 2.58
CA ILE A 257 2.52 -16.83 3.35
C ILE A 257 1.68 -17.16 4.58
N GLN A 258 0.76 -18.12 4.47
CA GLN A 258 -0.05 -18.58 5.60
C GLN A 258 0.83 -19.12 6.73
N ALA A 259 1.82 -19.95 6.40
CA ALA A 259 2.77 -20.50 7.37
C ALA A 259 3.56 -19.39 8.08
N THR A 260 4.06 -18.40 7.33
CA THR A 260 4.82 -17.27 7.87
C THR A 260 3.97 -16.40 8.79
N THR A 261 2.75 -16.08 8.38
CA THR A 261 1.82 -15.25 9.17
C THR A 261 1.39 -15.96 10.46
N ARG A 262 1.10 -17.27 10.41
CA ARG A 262 0.78 -18.07 11.59
C ARG A 262 1.95 -18.11 12.59
N ALA A 263 3.17 -18.31 12.12
CA ALA A 263 4.37 -18.31 12.97
C ALA A 263 4.59 -16.95 13.66
N ALA A 264 4.35 -15.84 12.97
CA ALA A 264 4.46 -14.49 13.53
C ALA A 264 3.39 -14.22 14.59
N ALA A 265 2.12 -14.55 14.29
CA ALA A 265 1.01 -14.38 15.22
C ALA A 265 1.20 -15.20 16.50
N SER A 266 1.74 -16.43 16.41
CA SER A 266 2.00 -17.28 17.58
C SER A 266 3.07 -16.70 18.52
N ARG A 267 4.09 -16.03 17.97
CA ARG A 267 5.14 -15.37 18.76
C ARG A 267 4.63 -14.11 19.48
N SER A 268 3.72 -13.37 18.87
CA SER A 268 3.09 -12.17 19.46
C SER A 268 2.14 -12.51 20.62
N ARG A 269 1.52 -13.70 20.61
CA ARG A 269 0.64 -14.19 21.69
C ARG A 269 1.37 -14.62 22.96
N ARG A 270 2.66 -14.81 22.94
CA ARG A 270 3.44 -15.24 24.14
C ARG A 270 3.65 -14.14 25.17
N SER A 271 3.22 -12.91 24.92
CA SER A 271 3.03 -11.90 25.96
C SER A 271 1.72 -12.21 26.71
N PRO A 272 1.70 -12.34 28.05
CA PRO A 272 0.54 -12.83 28.78
C PRO A 272 -0.58 -11.80 28.80
N THR A 273 -1.57 -11.96 27.92
CA THR A 273 -2.86 -11.24 28.02
C THR A 273 -3.93 -12.05 27.30
N THR A 274 -5.04 -12.30 27.97
CA THR A 274 -6.25 -12.94 27.45
C THR A 274 -6.83 -12.10 26.30
N ALA A 275 -6.71 -12.60 25.08
CA ALA A 275 -7.21 -11.92 23.88
C ALA A 275 -8.65 -12.35 23.54
N THR A 276 -9.50 -11.41 23.24
CA THR A 276 -10.83 -11.61 22.63
C THR A 276 -10.69 -12.09 21.19
N PRO A 277 -11.63 -12.89 20.63
CA PRO A 277 -11.48 -13.46 19.28
C PRO A 277 -11.44 -12.39 18.18
N ALA A 278 -10.64 -12.66 17.15
CA ALA A 278 -10.40 -11.77 16.02
C ALA A 278 -11.68 -11.43 15.24
N ARG A 279 -11.88 -10.15 14.96
CA ARG A 279 -12.88 -9.66 14.01
C ARG A 279 -12.19 -9.52 12.64
N VAL A 280 -12.66 -10.29 11.66
CA VAL A 280 -12.16 -10.21 10.28
C VAL A 280 -12.90 -9.05 9.60
N LEU A 281 -12.15 -8.09 9.09
CA LEU A 281 -12.70 -7.04 8.23
C LEU A 281 -12.65 -7.50 6.77
N PRO A 282 -13.67 -7.17 5.96
CA PRO A 282 -13.65 -7.46 4.53
C PRO A 282 -12.51 -6.69 3.84
N PRO A 283 -12.03 -7.19 2.69
CA PRO A 283 -11.07 -6.45 1.87
C PRO A 283 -11.67 -5.09 1.53
N ARG A 284 -10.85 -4.05 1.59
CA ARG A 284 -11.26 -2.70 1.21
C ARG A 284 -11.59 -2.65 -0.28
N PRO A 285 -12.63 -1.91 -0.70
CA PRO A 285 -13.00 -1.75 -2.10
C PRO A 285 -11.90 -1.05 -2.93
#